data_c93b2005c3417b39bf22d83d527027be
#
_entry.id   c93b2005c3417b39bf22d83d527027be
#
_cell.length_a   1.000
_cell.length_b   1.000
_cell.length_c   1.000
_cell.angle_alpha   90.00
_cell.angle_beta   90.00
_cell.angle_gamma   90.00
#
_symmetry.space_group_name_H-M   'P 1'
#
loop_
_entity.id
_entity.type
_entity.pdbx_description
1 polymer ?
#
loop_
_entity_poly.entity_id
_entity_poly.type
_entity_poly.pdbx_seq_one_letter_code
_entity_poly.pdbx_strand_id
1 'polypeptide(L)'
;MDLRILHMSDTHGVHRRLRDLPEADILVHSGDFTMSGSEAETLDFLEWLCDLPYGHKVLLAGNHDACLYGAHLDGLDDNVHYLCGSGVEIEGLKFWGVPMFMEDCVSGKQEQLYAAIPEDTDVLVTHTPPYGILDRDGSILYGSRELLGRVRVVRPRLHLFGHIHKSHGALSDGVTVFSNAAIMDEGYDNLNAPNVLSLTVLAD
;
A
#
# COMPACT_ATOMS: atom_id res chain seq x y z
N MET A 1 19.24 -12.48 -5.10
CA MET A 1 19.46 -11.02 -4.91
C MET A 1 18.54 -10.56 -3.80
N ASP A 2 18.99 -9.62 -2.94
CA ASP A 2 18.09 -9.05 -1.92
C ASP A 2 17.59 -7.70 -2.44
N LEU A 3 16.28 -7.59 -2.56
CA LEU A 3 15.59 -6.35 -2.92
C LEU A 3 15.14 -5.62 -1.66
N ARG A 4 15.42 -4.33 -1.60
CA ARG A 4 14.94 -3.44 -0.54
C ARG A 4 13.68 -2.71 -0.99
N ILE A 5 12.66 -2.75 -0.16
CA ILE A 5 11.36 -2.12 -0.40
C ILE A 5 11.15 -1.04 0.66
N LEU A 6 11.00 0.21 0.23
CA LEU A 6 10.55 1.30 1.08
C LEU A 6 9.03 1.34 1.02
N HIS A 7 8.38 1.12 2.16
CA HIS A 7 6.94 1.14 2.27
C HIS A 7 6.45 2.36 3.06
N MET A 8 5.50 3.09 2.49
CA MET A 8 4.78 4.20 3.11
C MET A 8 3.30 4.17 2.74
N SER A 9 2.48 4.84 3.53
CA SER A 9 1.04 4.98 3.36
C SER A 9 0.56 6.24 4.08
N ASP A 10 -0.67 6.67 3.82
CA ASP A 10 -1.36 7.69 4.61
C ASP A 10 -0.54 8.98 4.76
N THR A 11 -0.06 9.49 3.64
CA THR A 11 0.71 10.76 3.62
C THR A 11 -0.19 12.00 3.61
N HIS A 12 -1.48 11.87 3.26
CA HIS A 12 -2.49 12.93 3.34
C HIS A 12 -1.99 14.33 2.93
N GLY A 13 -1.30 14.42 1.77
CA GLY A 13 -0.79 15.65 1.21
C GLY A 13 0.50 16.20 1.84
N VAL A 14 1.10 15.51 2.85
CA VAL A 14 2.36 15.96 3.48
C VAL A 14 3.61 15.33 2.88
N HIS A 15 3.49 14.59 1.77
CA HIS A 15 4.58 13.88 1.10
C HIS A 15 5.81 14.77 0.85
N ARG A 16 5.64 16.04 0.49
CA ARG A 16 6.75 16.98 0.29
C ARG A 16 7.48 17.38 1.59
N ARG A 17 6.96 17.02 2.77
CA ARG A 17 7.64 17.18 4.06
C ARG A 17 8.60 16.04 4.37
N LEU A 18 8.45 14.90 3.69
CA LEU A 18 9.34 13.75 3.86
C LEU A 18 10.72 14.10 3.27
N ARG A 19 11.73 14.08 4.12
CA ARG A 19 13.12 14.39 3.76
C ARG A 19 13.98 13.16 4.02
N ASP A 20 15.09 13.05 3.29
CA ASP A 20 16.10 12.01 3.53
C ASP A 20 15.51 10.59 3.56
N LEU A 21 14.63 10.30 2.59
CA LEU A 21 14.01 8.97 2.45
C LEU A 21 15.11 7.90 2.29
N PRO A 22 14.96 6.74 2.96
CA PRO A 22 15.93 5.64 2.87
C PRO A 22 16.14 5.17 1.44
N GLU A 23 17.36 4.75 1.10
CA GLU A 23 17.64 4.07 -0.16
C GLU A 23 16.91 2.73 -0.23
N ALA A 24 16.28 2.43 -1.37
CA ALA A 24 15.62 1.17 -1.67
C ALA A 24 15.57 0.96 -3.20
N ASP A 25 15.29 -0.27 -3.63
CA ASP A 25 15.13 -0.62 -5.04
C ASP A 25 13.71 -0.28 -5.52
N ILE A 26 12.72 -0.49 -4.62
CA ILE A 26 11.30 -0.31 -4.90
C ILE A 26 10.69 0.56 -3.80
N LEU A 27 9.90 1.56 -4.21
CA LEU A 27 9.03 2.30 -3.29
C LEU A 27 7.60 1.83 -3.45
N VAL A 28 6.89 1.57 -2.34
CA VAL A 28 5.47 1.24 -2.34
C VAL A 28 4.71 2.25 -1.50
N HIS A 29 3.65 2.84 -2.07
CA HIS A 29 2.69 3.68 -1.35
C HIS A 29 1.32 3.00 -1.32
N SER A 30 0.85 2.61 -0.15
CA SER A 30 -0.36 1.80 0.01
C SER A 30 -1.64 2.61 0.29
N GLY A 31 -1.75 3.80 -0.31
CA GLY A 31 -2.98 4.60 -0.34
C GLY A 31 -3.02 5.77 0.64
N ASP A 32 -4.08 6.57 0.51
CA ASP A 32 -4.31 7.80 1.26
C ASP A 32 -3.15 8.81 1.11
N PHE A 33 -2.77 9.08 -0.14
CA PHE A 33 -1.78 10.12 -0.44
C PHE A 33 -2.39 11.51 -0.51
N THR A 34 -3.72 11.63 -0.72
CA THR A 34 -4.45 12.90 -0.66
C THR A 34 -5.15 13.10 0.69
N MET A 35 -5.51 14.34 1.00
CA MET A 35 -6.34 14.67 2.17
C MET A 35 -7.82 14.77 1.79
N SER A 36 -8.13 15.44 0.70
CA SER A 36 -9.50 15.71 0.28
C SER A 36 -9.96 14.92 -0.94
N GLY A 37 -9.09 14.12 -1.56
CA GLY A 37 -9.41 13.32 -2.73
C GLY A 37 -9.53 14.13 -4.01
N SER A 38 -8.94 15.32 -4.07
CA SER A 38 -9.00 16.17 -5.26
C SER A 38 -7.98 15.74 -6.33
N GLU A 39 -8.32 16.00 -7.59
CA GLU A 39 -7.40 15.78 -8.71
C GLU A 39 -6.09 16.58 -8.55
N ALA A 40 -6.17 17.80 -8.04
CA ALA A 40 -5.00 18.65 -7.83
C ALA A 40 -4.02 18.05 -6.80
N GLU A 41 -4.52 17.49 -5.69
CA GLU A 41 -3.68 16.79 -4.70
C GLU A 41 -3.07 15.53 -5.30
N THR A 42 -3.83 14.79 -6.10
CA THR A 42 -3.36 13.59 -6.79
C THR A 42 -2.22 13.92 -7.75
N LEU A 43 -2.37 14.95 -8.56
CA LEU A 43 -1.33 15.38 -9.51
C LEU A 43 -0.07 15.86 -8.78
N ASP A 44 -0.20 16.62 -7.68
CA ASP A 44 0.92 17.07 -6.85
C ASP A 44 1.69 15.89 -6.23
N PHE A 45 0.96 14.85 -5.79
CA PHE A 45 1.57 13.63 -5.28
C PHE A 45 2.28 12.84 -6.39
N LEU A 46 1.63 12.64 -7.54
CA LEU A 46 2.21 11.89 -8.65
C LEU A 46 3.47 12.57 -9.19
N GLU A 47 3.49 13.91 -9.32
CA GLU A 47 4.68 14.66 -9.69
C GLU A 47 5.83 14.38 -8.72
N TRP A 48 5.57 14.52 -7.40
CA TRP A 48 6.57 14.23 -6.38
C TRP A 48 7.04 12.77 -6.43
N LEU A 49 6.14 11.81 -6.60
CA LEU A 49 6.47 10.39 -6.66
C LEU A 49 7.35 10.07 -7.87
N CYS A 50 7.03 10.61 -9.05
CA CYS A 50 7.79 10.40 -10.29
C CYS A 50 9.22 10.93 -10.16
N ASP A 51 9.43 12.05 -9.45
CA ASP A 51 10.75 12.66 -9.24
C ASP A 51 11.65 11.86 -8.27
N LEU A 52 11.11 10.92 -7.52
CA LEU A 52 11.91 10.15 -6.56
C LEU A 52 12.84 9.14 -7.27
N PRO A 53 14.09 8.94 -6.76
CA PRO A 53 15.14 8.17 -7.44
C PRO A 53 15.03 6.65 -7.17
N TYR A 54 13.83 6.07 -7.15
CA TYR A 54 13.64 4.63 -6.97
C TYR A 54 13.48 3.93 -8.32
N GLY A 55 14.07 2.74 -8.45
CA GLY A 55 14.02 1.92 -9.66
C GLY A 55 12.60 1.60 -10.09
N HIS A 56 11.72 1.26 -9.14
CA HIS A 56 10.30 1.07 -9.35
C HIS A 56 9.48 1.74 -8.26
N LYS A 57 8.30 2.18 -8.60
CA LYS A 57 7.34 2.83 -7.69
C LYS A 57 5.98 2.19 -7.89
N VAL A 58 5.42 1.64 -6.81
CA VAL A 58 4.10 0.99 -6.82
C VAL A 58 3.17 1.81 -5.95
N LEU A 59 1.98 2.10 -6.43
CA LEU A 59 0.97 2.82 -5.65
C LEU A 59 -0.42 2.25 -5.89
N LEU A 60 -1.29 2.44 -4.91
CA LEU A 60 -2.73 2.23 -5.02
C LEU A 60 -3.49 3.32 -4.26
N ALA A 61 -4.79 3.41 -4.46
CA ALA A 61 -5.63 4.39 -3.80
C ALA A 61 -6.14 3.88 -2.44
N GLY A 62 -6.24 4.80 -1.48
CA GLY A 62 -7.00 4.62 -0.24
C GLY A 62 -8.36 5.32 -0.30
N ASN A 63 -9.06 5.34 0.84
CA ASN A 63 -10.40 5.93 0.91
C ASN A 63 -10.42 7.47 0.80
N HIS A 64 -9.29 8.13 1.02
CA HIS A 64 -9.16 9.57 0.78
C HIS A 64 -8.86 9.91 -0.68
N ASP A 65 -8.47 8.96 -1.52
CA ASP A 65 -8.08 9.20 -2.92
C ASP A 65 -9.29 9.06 -3.88
N ALA A 66 -10.42 9.64 -3.50
CA ALA A 66 -11.73 9.41 -4.14
C ALA A 66 -11.78 9.78 -5.63
N CYS A 67 -10.98 10.76 -6.10
CA CYS A 67 -10.96 11.12 -7.52
C CYS A 67 -10.45 9.98 -8.42
N LEU A 68 -9.80 8.96 -7.87
CA LEU A 68 -9.32 7.80 -8.60
C LEU A 68 -10.37 6.69 -8.75
N TYR A 69 -11.55 6.82 -8.15
CA TYR A 69 -12.62 5.84 -8.31
C TYR A 69 -13.10 5.78 -9.76
N GLY A 70 -12.86 4.64 -10.41
CA GLY A 70 -13.19 4.46 -11.82
C GLY A 70 -12.31 5.25 -12.80
N ALA A 71 -11.27 5.93 -12.31
CA ALA A 71 -10.33 6.67 -13.14
C ALA A 71 -9.29 5.74 -13.78
N HIS A 72 -8.73 6.21 -14.88
CA HIS A 72 -7.58 5.62 -15.54
C HIS A 72 -6.43 6.63 -15.48
N LEU A 73 -5.24 6.18 -15.06
CA LEU A 73 -4.05 7.02 -15.02
C LEU A 73 -3.21 6.77 -16.27
N ASP A 74 -3.15 7.78 -17.15
CA ASP A 74 -2.33 7.76 -18.35
C ASP A 74 -1.08 8.63 -18.16
N GLY A 75 0.00 8.29 -18.86
CA GLY A 75 1.21 9.12 -18.90
C GLY A 75 2.13 8.99 -17.69
N LEU A 76 1.95 7.95 -16.88
CA LEU A 76 2.95 7.60 -15.86
C LEU A 76 4.23 7.10 -16.52
N ASP A 77 5.37 7.32 -15.88
CA ASP A 77 6.65 6.74 -16.29
C ASP A 77 6.59 5.20 -16.26
N ASP A 78 7.37 4.53 -17.11
CA ASP A 78 7.37 3.06 -17.25
C ASP A 78 7.68 2.32 -15.92
N ASN A 79 8.33 2.99 -14.97
CA ASN A 79 8.68 2.45 -13.67
C ASN A 79 7.70 2.82 -12.55
N VAL A 80 6.56 3.46 -12.89
CA VAL A 80 5.49 3.82 -11.94
C VAL A 80 4.25 2.98 -12.21
N HIS A 81 3.83 2.20 -11.24
CA HIS A 81 2.77 1.19 -11.37
C HIS A 81 1.60 1.52 -10.44
N TYR A 82 0.49 2.00 -11.01
CA TYR A 82 -0.77 2.14 -10.28
C TYR A 82 -1.54 0.83 -10.31
N LEU A 83 -1.82 0.25 -9.14
CA LEU A 83 -2.53 -1.01 -9.00
C LEU A 83 -3.96 -0.80 -8.51
N CYS A 84 -4.93 -1.35 -9.25
CA CYS A 84 -6.35 -1.26 -8.92
C CYS A 84 -7.05 -2.57 -9.27
N GLY A 85 -7.04 -3.55 -8.36
CA GLY A 85 -7.46 -4.92 -8.63
C GLY A 85 -6.61 -5.58 -9.73
N SER A 86 -5.34 -5.24 -9.79
CA SER A 86 -4.39 -5.64 -10.83
C SER A 86 -3.01 -5.93 -10.24
N GLY A 87 -2.14 -6.53 -11.04
CA GLY A 87 -0.79 -6.87 -10.64
C GLY A 87 0.27 -6.42 -11.63
N VAL A 88 1.52 -6.46 -11.18
CA VAL A 88 2.73 -6.23 -11.97
C VAL A 88 3.83 -7.17 -11.48
N GLU A 89 4.69 -7.60 -12.37
CA GLU A 89 5.90 -8.34 -12.03
C GLU A 89 7.10 -7.38 -12.06
N ILE A 90 7.84 -7.30 -10.95
CA ILE A 90 9.01 -6.44 -10.79
C ILE A 90 10.14 -7.31 -10.22
N GLU A 91 11.27 -7.39 -10.93
CA GLU A 91 12.46 -8.15 -10.51
C GLU A 91 12.13 -9.61 -10.11
N GLY A 92 11.20 -10.25 -10.82
CA GLY A 92 10.75 -11.62 -10.55
C GLY A 92 9.81 -11.78 -9.35
N LEU A 93 9.33 -10.70 -8.75
CA LEU A 93 8.31 -10.68 -7.70
C LEU A 93 6.95 -10.28 -8.27
N LYS A 94 5.91 -11.04 -7.96
CA LYS A 94 4.53 -10.74 -8.35
C LYS A 94 3.86 -9.86 -7.31
N PHE A 95 3.63 -8.60 -7.68
CA PHE A 95 2.85 -7.65 -6.89
C PHE A 95 1.38 -7.71 -7.27
N TRP A 96 0.49 -7.58 -6.29
CA TRP A 96 -0.93 -7.41 -6.51
C TRP A 96 -1.47 -6.30 -5.62
N GLY A 97 -2.26 -5.36 -6.19
CA GLY A 97 -2.80 -4.22 -5.46
C GLY A 97 -4.32 -4.23 -5.38
N VAL A 98 -4.87 -4.03 -4.18
CA VAL A 98 -6.31 -3.84 -3.95
C VAL A 98 -6.53 -2.52 -3.23
N PRO A 99 -7.06 -1.48 -3.92
CA PRO A 99 -7.38 -0.20 -3.32
C PRO A 99 -8.57 -0.32 -2.35
N MET A 100 -8.83 0.76 -1.63
CA MET A 100 -10.04 0.91 -0.83
C MET A 100 -10.82 2.13 -1.30
N PHE A 101 -12.00 1.91 -1.87
CA PHE A 101 -12.96 2.97 -2.17
C PHE A 101 -14.23 2.75 -1.38
N MET A 102 -14.81 3.81 -0.82
CA MET A 102 -16.02 3.72 0.00
C MET A 102 -17.20 3.12 -0.78
N GLU A 103 -17.30 3.41 -2.08
CA GLU A 103 -18.31 2.86 -2.99
C GLU A 103 -18.20 1.33 -3.10
N ASP A 104 -16.99 0.80 -3.19
CA ASP A 104 -16.74 -0.64 -3.27
C ASP A 104 -17.04 -1.32 -1.92
N CYS A 105 -16.72 -0.67 -0.80
CA CYS A 105 -17.05 -1.16 0.55
C CYS A 105 -18.58 -1.23 0.76
N VAL A 106 -19.31 -0.19 0.35
CA VAL A 106 -20.79 -0.15 0.52
C VAL A 106 -21.51 -1.11 -0.42
N SER A 107 -21.01 -1.32 -1.64
CA SER A 107 -21.63 -2.21 -2.63
C SER A 107 -21.31 -3.69 -2.44
N GLY A 108 -20.32 -4.04 -1.60
CA GLY A 108 -19.82 -5.41 -1.45
C GLY A 108 -18.87 -5.85 -2.57
N LYS A 109 -18.41 -4.92 -3.40
CA LYS A 109 -17.40 -5.19 -4.43
C LYS A 109 -16.01 -5.38 -3.84
N GLN A 110 -15.73 -4.74 -2.69
CA GLN A 110 -14.46 -4.85 -2.00
C GLN A 110 -14.10 -6.31 -1.67
N GLU A 111 -15.08 -7.11 -1.20
CA GLU A 111 -14.89 -8.54 -0.90
C GLU A 111 -14.59 -9.36 -2.17
N GLN A 112 -15.17 -8.97 -3.30
CA GLN A 112 -14.91 -9.62 -4.60
C GLN A 112 -13.48 -9.32 -5.06
N LEU A 113 -12.98 -8.10 -4.84
CA LEU A 113 -11.58 -7.73 -5.13
C LEU A 113 -10.62 -8.54 -4.26
N TYR A 114 -10.92 -8.75 -2.97
CA TYR A 114 -10.10 -9.62 -2.11
C TYR A 114 -10.12 -11.07 -2.60
N ALA A 115 -11.27 -11.60 -2.99
CA ALA A 115 -11.38 -12.96 -3.50
C ALA A 115 -10.60 -13.18 -4.80
N ALA A 116 -10.43 -12.13 -5.60
CA ALA A 116 -9.72 -12.16 -6.88
C ALA A 116 -8.18 -12.09 -6.76
N ILE A 117 -7.62 -11.84 -5.58
CA ILE A 117 -6.14 -11.82 -5.39
C ILE A 117 -5.56 -13.17 -5.85
N PRO A 118 -4.59 -13.23 -6.77
CA PRO A 118 -3.98 -14.47 -7.22
C PRO A 118 -3.24 -15.21 -6.10
N GLU A 119 -3.23 -16.55 -6.17
CA GLU A 119 -2.58 -17.37 -5.13
C GLU A 119 -1.05 -17.33 -5.19
N ASP A 120 -0.49 -16.96 -6.33
CA ASP A 120 0.94 -16.84 -6.58
C ASP A 120 1.48 -15.42 -6.36
N THR A 121 0.76 -14.58 -5.61
CA THR A 121 1.18 -13.24 -5.24
C THR A 121 2.30 -13.28 -4.20
N ASP A 122 3.46 -12.69 -4.51
CA ASP A 122 4.60 -12.55 -3.58
C ASP A 122 4.43 -11.35 -2.65
N VAL A 123 4.02 -10.20 -3.21
CA VAL A 123 3.83 -8.93 -2.49
C VAL A 123 2.40 -8.46 -2.68
N LEU A 124 1.62 -8.56 -1.63
CA LEU A 124 0.26 -8.04 -1.60
C LEU A 124 0.28 -6.60 -1.07
N VAL A 125 -0.33 -5.69 -1.80
CA VAL A 125 -0.52 -4.30 -1.37
C VAL A 125 -2.02 -4.04 -1.25
N THR A 126 -2.47 -3.61 -0.08
CA THR A 126 -3.86 -3.21 0.15
C THR A 126 -3.88 -1.89 0.93
N HIS A 127 -4.93 -1.10 0.85
CA HIS A 127 -5.04 0.02 1.79
C HIS A 127 -5.53 -0.48 3.16
N THR A 128 -6.59 -1.28 3.16
CA THR A 128 -7.17 -1.89 4.36
C THR A 128 -6.23 -2.93 4.98
N PRO A 129 -6.06 -2.96 6.33
CA PRO A 129 -5.36 -4.04 7.01
C PRO A 129 -6.20 -5.33 7.07
N PRO A 130 -5.57 -6.53 7.20
CA PRO A 130 -6.29 -7.75 7.53
C PRO A 130 -6.70 -7.75 9.02
N TYR A 131 -7.84 -8.35 9.34
CA TYR A 131 -8.40 -8.34 10.70
C TYR A 131 -7.44 -8.92 11.74
N GLY A 132 -7.20 -8.18 12.81
CA GLY A 132 -6.37 -8.56 13.94
C GLY A 132 -4.86 -8.39 13.72
N ILE A 133 -4.45 -7.80 12.60
CA ILE A 133 -3.04 -7.61 12.24
C ILE A 133 -2.78 -6.12 11.96
N LEU A 134 -2.11 -5.43 12.89
CA LEU A 134 -1.77 -4.00 12.79
C LEU A 134 -2.99 -3.14 12.36
N ASP A 135 -4.16 -3.43 12.94
CA ASP A 135 -5.45 -2.86 12.59
C ASP A 135 -6.19 -2.26 13.77
N ARG A 136 -5.49 -2.07 14.91
CA ARG A 136 -6.10 -1.67 16.18
C ARG A 136 -6.07 -0.16 16.38
N ASP A 137 -7.24 0.38 16.73
CA ASP A 137 -7.35 1.69 17.34
C ASP A 137 -8.13 1.58 18.67
N GLY A 138 -7.45 1.88 19.76
CA GLY A 138 -7.99 1.66 21.12
C GLY A 138 -8.34 0.19 21.36
N SER A 139 -9.62 -0.11 21.59
CA SER A 139 -10.13 -1.46 21.78
C SER A 139 -10.75 -2.07 20.50
N ILE A 140 -10.82 -1.32 19.41
CA ILE A 140 -11.50 -1.72 18.17
C ILE A 140 -10.48 -2.26 17.17
N LEU A 141 -10.86 -3.30 16.44
CA LEU A 141 -10.13 -3.85 15.30
C LEU A 141 -10.89 -3.48 14.03
N TYR A 142 -10.21 -2.80 13.10
CA TYR A 142 -10.79 -2.22 11.90
C TYR A 142 -10.50 -3.03 10.63
N GLY A 143 -9.65 -4.05 10.71
CA GLY A 143 -9.26 -4.85 9.56
C GLY A 143 -10.37 -5.71 8.99
N SER A 144 -10.23 -6.12 7.72
CA SER A 144 -11.17 -6.99 7.03
C SER A 144 -10.93 -8.46 7.36
N ARG A 145 -12.02 -9.18 7.69
CA ARG A 145 -12.00 -10.64 7.92
C ARG A 145 -11.91 -11.40 6.61
N GLU A 146 -12.52 -10.88 5.57
CA GLU A 146 -12.50 -11.43 4.22
C GLU A 146 -11.09 -11.36 3.65
N LEU A 147 -10.42 -10.20 3.80
CA LEU A 147 -9.02 -10.03 3.44
C LEU A 147 -8.12 -10.98 4.23
N LEU A 148 -8.29 -11.10 5.56
CA LEU A 148 -7.54 -12.06 6.36
C LEU A 148 -7.71 -13.50 5.87
N GLY A 149 -8.95 -13.86 5.52
CA GLY A 149 -9.26 -15.19 4.94
C GLY A 149 -8.47 -15.43 3.66
N ARG A 150 -8.42 -14.44 2.76
CA ARG A 150 -7.67 -14.55 1.50
C ARG A 150 -6.17 -14.56 1.70
N VAL A 151 -5.64 -13.72 2.59
CA VAL A 151 -4.21 -13.69 2.94
C VAL A 151 -3.72 -15.06 3.44
N ARG A 152 -4.52 -15.77 4.23
CA ARG A 152 -4.21 -17.13 4.71
C ARG A 152 -4.13 -18.18 3.60
N VAL A 153 -4.82 -17.99 2.49
CA VAL A 153 -4.77 -18.85 1.30
C VAL A 153 -3.55 -18.50 0.46
N VAL A 154 -3.40 -17.22 0.10
CA VAL A 154 -2.32 -16.69 -0.74
C VAL A 154 -0.96 -16.84 -0.06
N ARG A 155 -0.87 -16.51 1.24
CA ARG A 155 0.37 -16.54 2.03
C ARG A 155 1.49 -15.73 1.39
N PRO A 156 1.24 -14.45 1.05
CA PRO A 156 2.24 -13.63 0.40
C PRO A 156 3.47 -13.49 1.30
N ARG A 157 4.63 -13.25 0.73
CA ARG A 157 5.87 -13.01 1.48
C ARG A 157 5.83 -11.67 2.20
N LEU A 158 5.24 -10.65 1.56
CA LEU A 158 4.94 -9.35 2.15
C LEU A 158 3.46 -9.00 1.98
N HIS A 159 2.85 -8.41 3.01
CA HIS A 159 1.57 -7.73 2.93
C HIS A 159 1.72 -6.31 3.45
N LEU A 160 1.57 -5.34 2.56
CA LEU A 160 1.83 -3.91 2.77
C LEU A 160 0.50 -3.16 2.79
N PHE A 161 0.24 -2.38 3.85
CA PHE A 161 -1.03 -1.65 4.02
C PHE A 161 -0.86 -0.42 4.93
N GLY A 162 -1.94 0.33 5.15
CA GLY A 162 -1.98 1.50 6.01
C GLY A 162 -3.31 1.65 6.74
N HIS A 163 -3.99 2.78 6.55
CA HIS A 163 -5.33 3.11 6.99
C HIS A 163 -5.47 3.31 8.51
N ILE A 164 -4.91 2.44 9.35
CA ILE A 164 -5.02 2.55 10.80
C ILE A 164 -3.74 3.14 11.37
N HIS A 165 -3.71 4.46 11.49
CA HIS A 165 -2.52 5.25 11.84
C HIS A 165 -1.88 4.82 13.15
N LYS A 166 -2.68 4.49 14.19
CA LYS A 166 -2.19 4.01 15.50
C LYS A 166 -1.45 2.68 15.44
N SER A 167 -1.63 1.94 14.38
CA SER A 167 -1.05 0.60 14.23
C SER A 167 0.18 0.58 13.33
N HIS A 168 0.81 1.75 13.09
CA HIS A 168 2.07 1.82 12.37
C HIS A 168 3.10 0.84 12.94
N GLY A 169 3.77 0.08 12.06
CA GLY A 169 4.78 -0.90 12.43
C GLY A 169 4.86 -2.08 11.48
N ALA A 170 5.66 -3.08 11.86
CA ALA A 170 5.78 -4.33 11.12
C ALA A 170 5.83 -5.53 12.06
N LEU A 171 5.30 -6.67 11.62
CA LEU A 171 5.37 -7.94 12.33
C LEU A 171 5.43 -9.12 11.34
N SER A 172 5.85 -10.29 11.80
CA SER A 172 5.86 -11.51 10.99
C SER A 172 5.16 -12.65 11.72
N ASP A 173 4.44 -13.48 10.98
CA ASP A 173 3.87 -14.74 11.46
C ASP A 173 4.75 -15.95 11.14
N GLY A 174 5.95 -15.70 10.60
CA GLY A 174 6.91 -16.74 10.16
C GLY A 174 6.75 -17.12 8.68
N VAL A 175 5.72 -16.66 7.98
CA VAL A 175 5.47 -16.85 6.55
C VAL A 175 5.38 -15.51 5.85
N THR A 176 4.48 -14.65 6.33
CA THR A 176 4.23 -13.31 5.81
C THR A 176 4.81 -12.27 6.75
N VAL A 177 5.49 -11.27 6.20
CA VAL A 177 5.80 -10.03 6.90
C VAL A 177 4.70 -9.02 6.59
N PHE A 178 4.03 -8.55 7.62
CA PHE A 178 2.98 -7.53 7.56
C PHE A 178 3.57 -6.18 7.89
N SER A 179 3.19 -5.16 7.14
CA SER A 179 3.65 -3.78 7.36
C SER A 179 2.49 -2.82 7.24
N ASN A 180 2.20 -2.11 8.34
CA ASN A 180 1.39 -0.90 8.33
C ASN A 180 2.35 0.29 8.35
N ALA A 181 2.39 1.07 7.27
CA ALA A 181 3.34 2.17 7.10
C ALA A 181 2.66 3.54 7.06
N ALA A 182 1.59 3.74 7.82
CA ALA A 182 0.92 5.02 7.93
C ALA A 182 1.90 6.10 8.38
N ILE A 183 2.19 7.06 7.52
CA ILE A 183 3.14 8.16 7.78
C ILE A 183 2.57 9.16 8.78
N MET A 184 1.30 9.56 8.61
CA MET A 184 0.66 10.46 9.57
C MET A 184 0.29 9.70 10.85
N ASP A 185 0.52 10.32 12.01
CA ASP A 185 -0.05 9.83 13.25
C ASP A 185 -1.57 10.13 13.32
N GLU A 186 -2.26 9.61 14.35
CA GLU A 186 -3.70 9.82 14.51
C GLU A 186 -4.09 11.29 14.66
N GLY A 187 -3.22 12.11 15.25
CA GLY A 187 -3.45 13.53 15.45
C GLY A 187 -3.17 14.37 14.20
N TYR A 188 -2.60 13.78 13.15
CA TYR A 188 -2.09 14.47 11.97
C TYR A 188 -1.01 15.53 12.27
N ASP A 189 -0.35 15.39 13.41
CA ASP A 189 0.67 16.33 13.90
C ASP A 189 2.10 15.86 13.62
N ASN A 190 2.34 14.55 13.78
CA ASN A 190 3.66 13.95 13.67
C ASN A 190 3.76 13.00 12.48
N LEU A 191 4.98 12.79 12.00
CA LEU A 191 5.28 11.87 10.93
C LEU A 191 6.05 10.66 11.47
N ASN A 192 5.55 9.46 11.19
CA ASN A 192 6.29 8.23 11.36
C ASN A 192 7.34 8.07 10.25
N ALA A 193 8.38 7.30 10.52
CA ALA A 193 9.32 6.92 9.48
C ALA A 193 8.70 5.85 8.55
N PRO A 194 9.01 5.87 7.24
CA PRO A 194 8.66 4.76 6.37
C PRO A 194 9.29 3.45 6.84
N ASN A 195 8.62 2.32 6.55
CA ASN A 195 9.17 0.99 6.85
C ASN A 195 10.12 0.54 5.72
N VAL A 196 11.31 0.03 6.07
CA VAL A 196 12.25 -0.58 5.12
C VAL A 196 12.21 -2.09 5.31
N LEU A 197 11.88 -2.79 4.23
CA LEU A 197 11.73 -4.25 4.20
C LEU A 197 12.71 -4.84 3.18
N SER A 198 13.06 -6.12 3.35
CA SER A 198 13.94 -6.81 2.41
C SER A 198 13.33 -8.14 2.01
N LEU A 199 13.43 -8.48 0.72
CA LEU A 199 13.05 -9.77 0.16
C LEU A 199 14.21 -10.37 -0.62
N THR A 200 14.54 -11.62 -0.31
CA THR A 200 15.48 -12.40 -1.12
C THR A 200 14.77 -12.96 -2.34
N VAL A 201 15.19 -12.60 -3.53
CA VAL A 201 14.77 -13.21 -4.80
C VAL A 201 15.75 -14.32 -5.12
N LEU A 202 15.25 -15.55 -5.23
CA LEU A 202 16.07 -16.69 -5.64
C LEU A 202 16.31 -16.55 -7.16
N ALA A 203 17.56 -16.69 -7.58
CA ALA A 203 17.84 -16.86 -9.00
C ALA A 203 17.31 -18.23 -9.46
N ASP A 204 16.62 -18.25 -10.59
CA ASP A 204 16.22 -19.49 -11.29
C ASP A 204 17.42 -20.32 -11.74
#